data_50e3d487a215005af83b6e71e700b0b6
#
_entry.id   50e3d487a215005af83b6e71e700b0b6
#
_cell.length_a   1.000
_cell.length_b   1.000
_cell.length_c   1.000
_cell.angle_alpha   90.00
_cell.angle_beta   90.00
_cell.angle_gamma   90.00
#
_symmetry.space_group_name_H-M   'P 1'
#
loop_
_entity.id
_entity.type
_entity.pdbx_description
1 polymer ?
#
loop_
_entity_poly.entity_id
_entity_poly.type
_entity_poly.pdbx_seq_one_letter_code
_entity_poly.pdbx_strand_id
1 'polypeptide(L)'
;MLDNKNSVQDTPSMYASYEAMFKRMLDIFMLDYYFCLPCVVVAVHVDKQTVDIRPVLQAYSTATGTSVPRALIANVPFWMYRAGDTYITLPIKPGDTGLAIFSQRDITNWKETGGEVPLQSLRIHDYNDALYLPYFGPASKAVSNYNPNNITIVKNGKVIEVQDGTLNAPDYAINCKSVHATGIIVSDTDCVSAGISGATHVHGGVTTGQGNTGVPV
;
A
#
# COMPACT_ATOMS: atom_id res chain seq x y z
N MET A 1 -28.92 -8.94 13.71
CA MET A 1 -30.15 -9.36 13.01
C MET A 1 -30.43 -8.29 11.96
N LEU A 2 -29.92 -8.47 10.76
CA LEU A 2 -30.16 -7.55 9.64
C LEU A 2 -31.44 -8.02 8.96
N ASP A 3 -32.46 -7.19 9.09
CA ASP A 3 -33.79 -7.41 8.51
C ASP A 3 -33.65 -7.32 6.97
N ASN A 4 -33.62 -8.48 6.33
CA ASN A 4 -33.49 -8.60 4.87
C ASN A 4 -34.87 -8.34 4.23
N LYS A 5 -35.25 -7.07 4.11
CA LYS A 5 -36.50 -6.64 3.44
C LYS A 5 -36.36 -6.45 1.93
N ASN A 6 -35.35 -7.04 1.28
CA ASN A 6 -35.21 -7.01 -0.17
C ASN A 6 -35.34 -8.40 -0.82
N SER A 7 -36.17 -9.29 -0.26
CA SER A 7 -36.72 -10.37 -1.08
C SER A 7 -37.89 -9.80 -1.89
N VAL A 8 -37.58 -9.24 -3.04
CA VAL A 8 -38.59 -9.02 -4.06
C VAL A 8 -39.06 -10.42 -4.47
N GLN A 9 -40.16 -10.88 -3.92
CA GLN A 9 -40.88 -12.00 -4.51
C GLN A 9 -41.38 -11.50 -5.88
N ASP A 10 -40.68 -11.89 -6.93
CA ASP A 10 -41.11 -11.74 -8.31
C ASP A 10 -42.37 -12.64 -8.51
N THR A 11 -43.49 -12.18 -8.07
CA THR A 11 -44.74 -12.62 -8.69
C THR A 11 -44.80 -11.95 -10.06
N PRO A 12 -44.88 -12.72 -11.17
CA PRO A 12 -45.02 -12.13 -12.49
C PRO A 12 -46.40 -11.48 -12.57
N SER A 13 -46.50 -10.22 -12.22
CA SER A 13 -47.63 -9.42 -12.58
C SER A 13 -47.45 -9.07 -14.07
N MET A 14 -48.48 -9.36 -14.87
CA MET A 14 -48.52 -9.10 -16.31
C MET A 14 -48.49 -7.58 -16.61
N TYR A 15 -48.35 -6.74 -15.61
CA TYR A 15 -48.21 -5.27 -15.66
C TYR A 15 -47.05 -4.83 -14.76
N ALA A 16 -45.81 -5.21 -15.16
CA ALA A 16 -44.66 -4.49 -14.60
C ALA A 16 -44.83 -3.01 -14.97
N SER A 17 -44.91 -2.12 -13.97
CA SER A 17 -44.95 -0.69 -14.24
C SER A 17 -43.73 -0.28 -15.08
N TYR A 18 -43.87 0.70 -15.95
CA TYR A 18 -42.74 1.23 -16.72
C TYR A 18 -41.53 1.57 -15.82
N GLU A 19 -41.79 1.97 -14.59
CA GLU A 19 -40.79 2.24 -13.56
C GLU A 19 -40.01 0.99 -13.19
N ALA A 20 -40.68 -0.14 -12.94
CA ALA A 20 -40.02 -1.41 -12.62
C ALA A 20 -39.17 -1.94 -13.80
N MET A 21 -39.68 -1.78 -15.01
CA MET A 21 -38.95 -2.14 -16.22
C MET A 21 -37.70 -1.26 -16.41
N PHE A 22 -37.83 0.05 -16.22
CA PHE A 22 -36.73 1.00 -16.34
C PHE A 22 -35.65 0.73 -15.25
N LYS A 23 -36.08 0.50 -14.01
CA LYS A 23 -35.18 0.13 -12.91
C LYS A 23 -34.41 -1.15 -13.23
N ARG A 24 -35.09 -2.19 -13.73
CA ARG A 24 -34.45 -3.45 -14.11
C ARG A 24 -33.47 -3.26 -15.27
N MET A 25 -33.78 -2.42 -16.25
CA MET A 25 -32.83 -2.05 -17.32
C MET A 25 -31.60 -1.37 -16.76
N LEU A 26 -31.75 -0.41 -15.83
CA LEU A 26 -30.63 0.26 -15.20
C LEU A 26 -29.80 -0.72 -14.38
N ASP A 27 -30.43 -1.61 -13.60
CA ASP A 27 -29.72 -2.62 -12.80
C ASP A 27 -28.89 -3.55 -13.69
N ILE A 28 -29.44 -4.01 -14.83
CA ILE A 28 -28.71 -4.84 -15.80
C ILE A 28 -27.56 -4.05 -16.42
N PHE A 29 -27.83 -2.81 -16.83
CA PHE A 29 -26.82 -1.95 -17.43
C PHE A 29 -25.64 -1.68 -16.49
N MET A 30 -25.93 -1.48 -15.21
CA MET A 30 -24.90 -1.24 -14.18
C MET A 30 -24.05 -2.48 -13.85
N LEU A 31 -24.48 -3.69 -14.22
CA LEU A 31 -23.68 -4.92 -14.00
C LEU A 31 -22.39 -4.96 -14.83
N ASP A 32 -22.36 -4.27 -15.96
CA ASP A 32 -21.22 -4.19 -16.87
C ASP A 32 -20.28 -3.02 -16.57
N TYR A 33 -20.60 -2.20 -15.55
CA TYR A 33 -19.78 -1.07 -15.14
C TYR A 33 -18.99 -1.39 -13.88
N TYR A 34 -17.68 -1.28 -13.98
CA TYR A 34 -16.76 -1.51 -12.88
C TYR A 34 -16.30 -0.18 -12.27
N PHE A 35 -16.46 -0.03 -10.96
CA PHE A 35 -15.97 1.14 -10.21
C PHE A 35 -14.74 0.79 -9.38
N CYS A 36 -14.89 -0.15 -8.45
CA CYS A 36 -13.78 -0.70 -7.69
C CYS A 36 -14.09 -2.11 -7.18
N LEU A 37 -13.05 -2.94 -7.07
CA LEU A 37 -13.15 -4.29 -6.53
C LEU A 37 -11.93 -4.60 -5.66
N PRO A 38 -12.10 -5.21 -4.47
CA PRO A 38 -10.98 -5.79 -3.75
C PRO A 38 -10.28 -6.84 -4.62
N CYS A 39 -8.96 -6.83 -4.59
CA CYS A 39 -8.16 -7.72 -5.42
C CYS A 39 -6.92 -8.25 -4.70
N VAL A 40 -6.31 -9.26 -5.26
CA VAL A 40 -5.05 -9.85 -4.82
C VAL A 40 -4.03 -9.77 -5.97
N VAL A 41 -2.79 -9.47 -5.62
CA VAL A 41 -1.65 -9.48 -6.55
C VAL A 41 -1.29 -10.91 -6.89
N VAL A 42 -1.15 -11.20 -8.18
CA VAL A 42 -0.75 -12.50 -8.71
C VAL A 42 0.70 -12.48 -9.17
N ALA A 43 1.12 -11.40 -9.83
CA ALA A 43 2.49 -11.19 -10.26
C ALA A 43 2.88 -9.71 -10.16
N VAL A 44 4.18 -9.43 -10.09
CA VAL A 44 4.74 -8.07 -10.03
C VAL A 44 5.77 -7.91 -11.14
N HIS A 45 5.64 -6.87 -11.94
CA HIS A 45 6.54 -6.52 -13.04
C HIS A 45 7.33 -5.26 -12.65
N VAL A 46 8.49 -5.46 -12.03
CA VAL A 46 9.30 -4.39 -11.43
C VAL A 46 9.73 -3.36 -12.48
N ASP A 47 10.18 -3.82 -13.65
CA ASP A 47 10.69 -2.95 -14.72
C ASP A 47 9.62 -2.02 -15.30
N LYS A 48 8.37 -2.47 -15.30
CA LYS A 48 7.23 -1.72 -15.81
C LYS A 48 6.44 -0.98 -14.71
N GLN A 49 6.75 -1.25 -13.44
CA GLN A 49 5.99 -0.75 -12.30
C GLN A 49 4.49 -1.09 -12.42
N THR A 50 4.20 -2.34 -12.80
CA THR A 50 2.84 -2.87 -12.93
C THR A 50 2.68 -4.18 -12.16
N VAL A 51 1.45 -4.55 -11.91
CA VAL A 51 1.08 -5.81 -11.27
C VAL A 51 0.00 -6.51 -12.09
N ASP A 52 -0.02 -7.84 -12.01
CA ASP A 52 -1.17 -8.62 -12.42
C ASP A 52 -2.04 -8.86 -11.20
N ILE A 53 -3.31 -8.53 -11.29
CA ILE A 53 -4.26 -8.62 -10.17
C ILE A 53 -5.44 -9.51 -10.53
N ARG A 54 -6.02 -10.12 -9.51
CA ARG A 54 -7.29 -10.84 -9.61
C ARG A 54 -8.27 -10.31 -8.58
N PRO A 55 -9.44 -9.80 -9.00
CA PRO A 55 -10.52 -9.46 -8.08
C PRO A 55 -10.96 -10.67 -7.28
N VAL A 56 -11.14 -10.49 -5.96
CA VAL A 56 -11.48 -11.59 -5.04
C VAL A 56 -12.97 -11.83 -4.93
N LEU A 57 -13.80 -10.83 -5.28
CA LEU A 57 -15.24 -11.00 -5.37
C LEU A 57 -15.58 -11.74 -6.67
N GLN A 58 -16.08 -12.96 -6.53
CA GLN A 58 -16.45 -13.80 -7.66
C GLN A 58 -17.63 -13.20 -8.44
N ALA A 59 -17.67 -13.48 -9.73
CA ALA A 59 -18.84 -13.19 -10.54
C ALA A 59 -19.90 -14.27 -10.33
N TYR A 60 -21.17 -13.87 -10.31
CA TYR A 60 -22.28 -14.83 -10.26
C TYR A 60 -22.78 -15.10 -11.67
N SER A 61 -22.75 -16.39 -12.06
CA SER A 61 -23.30 -16.81 -13.34
C SER A 61 -24.78 -17.16 -13.17
N THR A 62 -25.66 -16.36 -13.76
CA THR A 62 -27.10 -16.64 -13.77
C THR A 62 -27.46 -17.88 -14.57
N ALA A 63 -26.65 -18.25 -15.56
CA ALA A 63 -26.88 -19.43 -16.39
C ALA A 63 -26.65 -20.76 -15.62
N THR A 64 -25.67 -20.77 -14.71
CA THR A 64 -25.30 -21.99 -13.96
C THR A 64 -25.72 -21.91 -12.49
N GLY A 65 -26.17 -20.74 -11.98
CA GLY A 65 -26.48 -20.54 -10.58
C GLY A 65 -25.25 -20.61 -9.65
N THR A 66 -24.04 -20.46 -10.17
CA THR A 66 -22.79 -20.64 -9.43
C THR A 66 -21.92 -19.40 -9.47
N SER A 67 -21.10 -19.21 -8.41
CA SER A 67 -20.07 -18.20 -8.40
C SER A 67 -18.82 -18.69 -9.11
N VAL A 68 -18.25 -17.86 -9.98
CA VAL A 68 -17.03 -18.16 -10.75
C VAL A 68 -15.94 -17.11 -10.46
N PRO A 69 -14.67 -17.53 -10.36
CA PRO A 69 -13.57 -16.58 -10.22
C PRO A 69 -13.53 -15.61 -11.41
N ARG A 70 -13.23 -14.35 -11.13
CA ARG A 70 -13.03 -13.36 -12.19
C ARG A 70 -11.68 -13.58 -12.90
N ALA A 71 -11.62 -13.13 -14.14
CA ALA A 71 -10.41 -13.17 -14.95
C ALA A 71 -9.26 -12.37 -14.30
N LEU A 72 -8.03 -12.70 -14.65
CA LEU A 72 -6.84 -11.94 -14.34
C LEU A 72 -6.84 -10.62 -15.12
N ILE A 73 -6.43 -9.53 -14.48
CA ILE A 73 -6.15 -8.26 -15.14
C ILE A 73 -4.64 -8.09 -15.13
N ALA A 74 -4.03 -8.07 -16.30
CA ALA A 74 -2.59 -8.00 -16.46
C ALA A 74 -2.08 -6.57 -16.63
N ASN A 75 -0.81 -6.33 -16.26
CA ASN A 75 -0.10 -5.06 -16.46
C ASN A 75 -0.85 -3.84 -15.92
N VAL A 76 -1.37 -3.95 -14.70
CA VAL A 76 -2.10 -2.87 -14.02
C VAL A 76 -1.11 -1.94 -13.35
N PRO A 77 -1.07 -0.63 -13.66
CA PRO A 77 -0.25 0.34 -12.95
C PRO A 77 -0.67 0.43 -11.49
N PHE A 78 0.29 0.52 -10.57
CA PHE A 78 -0.01 0.68 -9.16
C PHE A 78 0.32 2.09 -8.65
N TRP A 79 -0.48 2.53 -7.70
CA TRP A 79 -0.28 3.79 -7.02
C TRP A 79 0.89 3.74 -6.04
N MET A 80 1.68 4.81 -5.97
CA MET A 80 2.69 5.04 -4.95
C MET A 80 2.72 6.51 -4.53
N TYR A 81 3.27 6.77 -3.35
CA TYR A 81 3.57 8.15 -2.93
C TYR A 81 4.70 8.69 -3.78
N ARG A 82 4.38 9.52 -4.78
CA ARG A 82 5.36 10.08 -5.72
C ARG A 82 5.03 11.52 -6.09
N ALA A 83 6.09 12.36 -6.15
CA ALA A 83 6.04 13.71 -6.71
C ALA A 83 7.34 13.95 -7.48
N GLY A 84 7.26 14.04 -8.81
CA GLY A 84 8.43 14.13 -9.69
C GLY A 84 9.35 12.91 -9.54
N ASP A 85 10.59 13.15 -9.13
CA ASP A 85 11.64 12.16 -8.86
C ASP A 85 11.71 11.72 -7.38
N THR A 86 10.84 12.28 -6.53
CA THR A 86 10.76 11.92 -5.11
C THR A 86 9.64 10.91 -4.87
N TYR A 87 9.93 9.78 -4.21
CA TYR A 87 8.95 8.72 -3.98
C TYR A 87 9.25 7.86 -2.75
N ILE A 88 8.22 7.22 -2.22
CA ILE A 88 8.32 6.18 -1.18
C ILE A 88 7.90 4.86 -1.80
N THR A 89 8.79 3.87 -1.81
CA THR A 89 8.49 2.52 -2.28
C THR A 89 8.23 1.59 -1.11
N LEU A 90 7.14 0.84 -1.21
CA LEU A 90 6.87 -0.30 -0.35
C LEU A 90 6.86 -1.56 -1.23
N PRO A 91 7.54 -2.63 -0.82
CA PRO A 91 7.67 -3.83 -1.65
C PRO A 91 6.32 -4.55 -1.77
N ILE A 92 5.76 -4.55 -2.98
CA ILE A 92 4.55 -5.31 -3.32
C ILE A 92 4.98 -6.73 -3.68
N LYS A 93 4.21 -7.73 -3.22
CA LYS A 93 4.47 -9.15 -3.46
C LYS A 93 3.21 -9.87 -3.93
N PRO A 94 3.34 -10.99 -4.66
CA PRO A 94 2.23 -11.90 -4.90
C PRO A 94 1.57 -12.32 -3.59
N GLY A 95 0.23 -12.28 -3.55
CA GLY A 95 -0.58 -12.51 -2.36
C GLY A 95 -0.97 -11.26 -1.58
N ASP A 96 -0.35 -10.10 -1.85
CA ASP A 96 -0.77 -8.83 -1.25
C ASP A 96 -2.15 -8.43 -1.74
N THR A 97 -2.91 -7.82 -0.84
CA THR A 97 -4.27 -7.36 -1.13
C THR A 97 -4.30 -5.87 -1.40
N GLY A 98 -5.26 -5.46 -2.21
CA GLY A 98 -5.46 -4.06 -2.57
C GLY A 98 -6.83 -3.83 -3.20
N LEU A 99 -6.99 -2.67 -3.79
CA LEU A 99 -8.21 -2.26 -4.46
C LEU A 99 -7.92 -2.01 -5.95
N ALA A 100 -8.62 -2.69 -6.83
CA ALA A 100 -8.68 -2.35 -8.24
C ALA A 100 -9.69 -1.21 -8.42
N ILE A 101 -9.24 -0.09 -8.96
CA ILE A 101 -10.07 1.07 -9.31
C ILE A 101 -10.13 1.12 -10.83
N PHE A 102 -11.33 1.21 -11.39
CA PHE A 102 -11.53 1.20 -12.83
C PHE A 102 -11.73 2.61 -13.36
N SER A 103 -10.98 2.97 -14.37
CA SER A 103 -11.07 4.29 -15.00
C SER A 103 -12.41 4.47 -15.69
N GLN A 104 -12.92 5.72 -15.68
CA GLN A 104 -14.11 6.06 -16.41
C GLN A 104 -13.96 5.88 -17.92
N ARG A 105 -12.75 5.99 -18.43
CA ARG A 105 -12.43 5.90 -19.86
C ARG A 105 -11.24 4.97 -20.08
N ASP A 106 -11.10 4.59 -21.34
CA ASP A 106 -9.97 3.82 -21.84
C ASP A 106 -8.63 4.52 -21.51
N ILE A 107 -7.75 3.81 -20.80
CA ILE A 107 -6.42 4.30 -20.39
C ILE A 107 -5.27 3.58 -21.12
N THR A 108 -5.56 2.85 -22.20
CA THR A 108 -4.53 2.05 -22.88
C THR A 108 -3.37 2.91 -23.37
N ASN A 109 -3.66 3.97 -24.12
CA ASN A 109 -2.62 4.87 -24.63
C ASN A 109 -1.89 5.57 -23.48
N TRP A 110 -2.61 5.95 -22.42
CA TRP A 110 -2.00 6.59 -21.26
C TRP A 110 -1.05 5.64 -20.49
N LYS A 111 -1.36 4.35 -20.40
CA LYS A 111 -0.46 3.35 -19.79
C LYS A 111 0.87 3.23 -20.53
N GLU A 112 0.87 3.44 -21.83
CA GLU A 112 2.05 3.30 -22.68
C GLU A 112 2.92 4.55 -22.73
N THR A 113 2.30 5.73 -22.84
CA THR A 113 3.00 6.98 -23.15
C THR A 113 2.96 8.01 -22.02
N GLY A 114 1.97 7.94 -21.13
CA GLY A 114 1.70 9.00 -20.15
C GLY A 114 1.21 10.30 -20.80
N GLY A 115 1.00 11.35 -19.99
CA GLY A 115 0.60 12.66 -20.45
C GLY A 115 -0.82 12.74 -21.01
N GLU A 116 -1.07 13.74 -21.86
CA GLU A 116 -2.35 13.95 -22.56
C GLU A 116 -2.38 13.12 -23.84
N VAL A 117 -3.34 12.20 -23.94
CA VAL A 117 -3.44 11.25 -25.04
C VAL A 117 -4.87 11.11 -25.55
N PRO A 118 -5.08 10.81 -26.85
CA PRO A 118 -6.41 10.48 -27.37
C PRO A 118 -6.87 9.12 -26.84
N LEU A 119 -8.18 8.95 -26.73
CA LEU A 119 -8.77 7.63 -26.40
C LEU A 119 -8.52 6.64 -27.53
N GLN A 120 -8.19 5.38 -27.19
CA GLN A 120 -8.11 4.30 -28.18
C GLN A 120 -9.49 3.72 -28.48
N SER A 121 -10.39 3.71 -27.50
CA SER A 121 -11.77 3.24 -27.64
C SER A 121 -12.75 4.07 -26.79
N LEU A 122 -14.06 3.88 -27.04
CA LEU A 122 -15.12 4.57 -26.30
C LEU A 122 -15.64 3.79 -25.08
N ARG A 123 -14.95 2.72 -24.67
CA ARG A 123 -15.36 1.93 -23.49
C ARG A 123 -15.37 2.77 -22.21
N ILE A 124 -16.27 2.42 -21.31
CA ILE A 124 -16.54 3.16 -20.07
C ILE A 124 -16.52 2.17 -18.93
N HIS A 125 -15.77 2.47 -17.84
CA HIS A 125 -15.65 1.62 -16.66
C HIS A 125 -15.35 0.15 -16.99
N ASP A 126 -14.48 -0.04 -17.98
CA ASP A 126 -14.13 -1.38 -18.48
C ASP A 126 -13.21 -2.11 -17.51
N TYR A 127 -13.35 -3.41 -17.46
CA TYR A 127 -12.58 -4.30 -16.60
C TYR A 127 -11.06 -4.23 -16.85
N ASN A 128 -10.63 -3.89 -18.07
CA ASN A 128 -9.22 -3.79 -18.43
C ASN A 128 -8.59 -2.44 -18.07
N ASP A 129 -9.40 -1.43 -17.74
CA ASP A 129 -8.93 -0.07 -17.42
C ASP A 129 -8.71 0.11 -15.91
N ALA A 130 -8.11 -0.91 -15.28
CA ALA A 130 -7.83 -0.94 -13.86
C ALA A 130 -6.55 -0.18 -13.49
N LEU A 131 -6.58 0.43 -12.31
CA LEU A 131 -5.46 0.97 -11.54
C LEU A 131 -5.45 0.24 -10.20
N TYR A 132 -4.26 -0.10 -9.67
CA TYR A 132 -4.13 -0.82 -8.40
C TYR A 132 -3.75 0.12 -7.27
N LEU A 133 -4.58 0.19 -6.24
CA LEU A 133 -4.29 0.85 -4.98
C LEU A 133 -3.82 -0.22 -3.97
N PRO A 134 -2.52 -0.24 -3.61
CA PRO A 134 -1.98 -1.25 -2.71
C PRO A 134 -2.46 -1.11 -1.27
N TYR A 135 -2.33 -2.22 -0.52
CA TYR A 135 -2.50 -2.28 0.94
C TYR A 135 -3.92 -2.04 1.46
N PHE A 136 -4.90 -2.33 0.67
CA PHE A 136 -6.30 -2.37 1.11
C PHE A 136 -6.66 -3.81 1.46
N GLY A 137 -6.89 -4.09 2.74
CA GLY A 137 -7.11 -5.45 3.21
C GLY A 137 -8.36 -5.62 4.06
N PRO A 138 -8.86 -6.87 4.19
CA PRO A 138 -9.99 -7.18 5.06
C PRO A 138 -9.61 -7.09 6.55
N ALA A 139 -10.59 -6.83 7.40
CA ALA A 139 -10.40 -6.75 8.85
C ALA A 139 -9.76 -8.02 9.45
N SER A 140 -9.99 -9.20 8.83
CA SER A 140 -9.36 -10.46 9.23
C SER A 140 -7.84 -10.51 9.02
N LYS A 141 -7.28 -9.57 8.25
CA LYS A 141 -5.84 -9.39 8.00
C LYS A 141 -5.34 -8.04 8.53
N ALA A 142 -5.98 -7.50 9.56
CA ALA A 142 -5.52 -6.30 10.23
C ALA A 142 -4.10 -6.48 10.77
N VAL A 143 -3.29 -5.42 10.72
CA VAL A 143 -1.93 -5.44 11.28
C VAL A 143 -2.00 -5.52 12.81
N SER A 144 -1.27 -6.46 13.40
CA SER A 144 -1.30 -6.73 14.86
C SER A 144 -0.73 -5.59 15.71
N ASN A 145 0.17 -4.80 15.13
CA ASN A 145 0.92 -3.76 15.85
C ASN A 145 0.51 -2.34 15.38
N TYR A 146 -0.76 -2.15 15.03
CA TYR A 146 -1.25 -0.82 14.71
C TYR A 146 -1.19 0.08 15.97
N ASN A 147 -0.43 1.17 15.89
CA ASN A 147 -0.36 2.18 16.95
C ASN A 147 -1.23 3.38 16.57
N PRO A 148 -2.30 3.67 17.31
CA PRO A 148 -3.18 4.80 17.00
C PRO A 148 -2.60 6.17 17.41
N ASN A 149 -1.52 6.19 18.22
CA ASN A 149 -0.97 7.41 18.81
C ASN A 149 0.29 7.90 18.10
N ASN A 150 1.05 6.99 17.46
CA ASN A 150 2.36 7.30 16.90
C ASN A 150 2.45 6.91 15.44
N ILE A 151 3.29 7.61 14.67
CA ILE A 151 3.65 7.19 13.32
C ILE A 151 4.67 6.05 13.43
N THR A 152 4.33 4.89 12.88
CA THR A 152 5.19 3.71 12.90
C THR A 152 5.51 3.25 11.47
N ILE A 153 6.78 2.91 11.23
CA ILE A 153 7.25 2.21 10.03
C ILE A 153 7.78 0.86 10.46
N VAL A 154 7.12 -0.20 10.00
CA VAL A 154 7.46 -1.57 10.40
C VAL A 154 7.94 -2.38 9.20
N LYS A 155 9.08 -3.06 9.33
CA LYS A 155 9.58 -4.02 8.35
C LYS A 155 10.16 -5.23 9.06
N ASN A 156 9.62 -6.43 8.79
CA ASN A 156 10.09 -7.70 9.38
C ASN A 156 10.21 -7.66 10.91
N GLY A 157 9.23 -7.04 11.58
CA GLY A 157 9.22 -6.88 13.04
C GLY A 157 10.11 -5.77 13.59
N LYS A 158 10.95 -5.14 12.78
CA LYS A 158 11.72 -3.96 13.15
C LYS A 158 10.85 -2.71 13.04
N VAL A 159 10.90 -1.84 14.03
CA VAL A 159 10.02 -0.68 14.17
C VAL A 159 10.85 0.59 14.22
N ILE A 160 10.47 1.58 13.40
CA ILE A 160 10.84 2.98 13.54
C ILE A 160 9.59 3.71 13.98
N GLU A 161 9.63 4.39 15.11
CA GLU A 161 8.49 5.07 15.69
C GLU A 161 8.81 6.55 15.92
N VAL A 162 7.89 7.42 15.55
CA VAL A 162 7.96 8.86 15.84
C VAL A 162 6.85 9.20 16.82
N GLN A 163 7.26 9.65 18.01
CA GLN A 163 6.39 10.05 19.10
C GLN A 163 6.86 11.39 19.66
N ASP A 164 5.99 12.42 19.69
CA ASP A 164 6.23 13.72 20.32
C ASP A 164 7.63 14.32 20.06
N GLY A 165 8.08 14.26 18.81
CA GLY A 165 9.40 14.74 18.41
C GLY A 165 10.57 13.79 18.67
N THR A 166 10.31 12.61 19.20
CA THR A 166 11.30 11.56 19.43
C THR A 166 11.25 10.51 18.32
N LEU A 167 12.40 10.15 17.74
CA LEU A 167 12.55 9.05 16.82
C LEU A 167 13.09 7.83 17.57
N ASN A 168 12.27 6.81 17.79
CA ASN A 168 12.63 5.55 18.41
C ASN A 168 12.92 4.50 17.31
N ALA A 169 14.16 4.01 17.27
CA ALA A 169 14.60 3.01 16.31
C ALA A 169 15.58 2.02 17.00
N PRO A 170 15.12 1.18 17.93
CA PRO A 170 15.99 0.44 18.86
C PRO A 170 16.95 -0.53 18.19
N ASP A 171 16.66 -1.01 16.99
CA ASP A 171 17.44 -2.05 16.31
C ASP A 171 17.98 -1.60 14.94
N TYR A 172 18.21 -0.31 14.74
CA TYR A 172 18.64 0.22 13.43
C TYR A 172 20.07 0.71 13.47
N ALA A 173 20.85 0.36 12.44
CA ALA A 173 22.11 0.99 12.14
C ALA A 173 21.88 2.19 11.22
N ILE A 174 22.42 3.36 11.58
CA ILE A 174 22.45 4.54 10.72
C ILE A 174 23.69 4.42 9.84
N ASN A 175 23.51 4.12 8.55
CA ASN A 175 24.59 4.00 7.58
C ASN A 175 24.64 5.27 6.73
N CYS A 176 25.50 6.21 7.09
CA CYS A 176 25.66 7.51 6.41
C CYS A 176 27.12 7.98 6.44
N LYS A 177 27.49 8.96 5.60
CA LYS A 177 28.86 9.53 5.58
C LYS A 177 29.17 10.34 6.84
N SER A 178 28.17 11.02 7.39
CA SER A 178 28.33 11.86 8.58
C SER A 178 27.01 11.98 9.34
N VAL A 179 27.11 12.09 10.66
CA VAL A 179 26.02 12.48 11.55
C VAL A 179 26.40 13.82 12.14
N HIS A 180 25.57 14.85 11.94
CA HIS A 180 25.72 16.16 12.54
C HIS A 180 24.65 16.36 13.62
N ALA A 181 25.06 16.47 14.86
CA ALA A 181 24.18 16.81 15.97
C ALA A 181 24.44 18.26 16.41
N THR A 182 23.38 19.07 16.53
CA THR A 182 23.46 20.43 17.07
C THR A 182 23.41 20.48 18.59
N GLY A 183 23.17 19.34 19.22
CA GLY A 183 23.10 19.14 20.67
C GLY A 183 24.05 18.02 21.13
N ILE A 184 23.74 17.45 22.28
CA ILE A 184 24.54 16.39 22.92
C ILE A 184 24.19 15.05 22.29
N ILE A 185 25.20 14.23 21.98
CA ILE A 185 25.05 12.80 21.66
C ILE A 185 25.33 12.01 22.94
N VAL A 186 24.32 11.28 23.43
CA VAL A 186 24.43 10.43 24.61
C VAL A 186 24.44 8.97 24.17
N SER A 187 25.33 8.19 24.74
CA SER A 187 25.34 6.73 24.64
C SER A 187 25.28 6.15 26.03
N ASP A 188 24.30 5.26 26.28
CA ASP A 188 24.11 4.65 27.61
C ASP A 188 25.15 3.56 27.91
N THR A 189 25.81 3.03 26.89
CA THR A 189 26.81 1.98 27.03
C THR A 189 28.20 2.41 26.63
N ASP A 190 28.43 2.68 25.35
CA ASP A 190 29.72 3.09 24.81
C ASP A 190 29.57 3.76 23.45
N CYS A 191 30.47 4.66 23.13
CA CYS A 191 30.65 5.24 21.81
C CYS A 191 31.98 4.73 21.23
N VAL A 192 31.92 3.83 20.24
CA VAL A 192 33.12 3.25 19.63
C VAL A 192 33.43 3.97 18.30
N SER A 193 34.64 4.53 18.18
CA SER A 193 35.15 5.15 16.94
C SER A 193 36.38 4.40 16.46
N ALA A 194 36.33 3.92 15.21
CA ALA A 194 37.42 3.12 14.60
C ALA A 194 37.93 1.96 15.48
N GLY A 195 37.01 1.31 16.22
CA GLY A 195 37.35 0.20 17.14
C GLY A 195 37.87 0.65 18.50
N ILE A 196 37.92 1.93 18.79
CA ILE A 196 38.36 2.48 20.08
C ILE A 196 37.12 2.86 20.89
N SER A 197 37.00 2.24 22.07
CA SER A 197 35.92 2.53 23.04
C SER A 197 36.11 3.91 23.68
N GLY A 198 35.07 4.74 23.67
CA GLY A 198 35.06 6.01 24.40
C GLY A 198 35.08 5.84 25.90
N ALA A 199 34.47 4.75 26.40
CA ALA A 199 34.33 4.47 27.82
C ALA A 199 35.58 3.80 28.46
N THR A 200 36.30 2.94 27.70
CA THR A 200 37.33 2.09 28.25
C THR A 200 38.71 2.23 27.59
N HIS A 201 38.92 3.16 26.63
CA HIS A 201 40.21 3.32 25.98
C HIS A 201 41.27 3.80 26.98
N VAL A 202 42.50 3.37 26.79
CA VAL A 202 43.65 3.76 27.57
C VAL A 202 44.74 4.36 26.67
N HIS A 203 45.49 5.29 27.21
CA HIS A 203 46.63 5.90 26.53
C HIS A 203 47.92 5.23 27.04
N GLY A 204 48.69 4.67 26.12
CA GLY A 204 50.04 4.12 26.44
C GLY A 204 51.05 5.22 26.74
N GLY A 205 52.02 4.99 27.60
CA GLY A 205 53.12 5.92 27.91
C GLY A 205 52.76 7.04 28.90
N VAL A 206 51.60 6.98 29.54
CA VAL A 206 51.16 7.95 30.56
C VAL A 206 51.45 7.42 31.93
N THR A 207 52.20 8.14 32.75
CA THR A 207 52.41 7.83 34.15
C THR A 207 51.18 8.28 34.97
N THR A 208 50.66 7.40 35.84
CA THR A 208 49.52 7.70 36.71
C THR A 208 49.87 8.87 37.63
N GLY A 209 49.13 9.96 37.51
CA GLY A 209 49.24 11.16 38.36
C GLY A 209 47.89 11.51 39.00
N GLN A 210 47.91 12.37 40.02
CA GLN A 210 46.71 12.86 40.73
C GLN A 210 45.99 14.00 40.03
N GLY A 211 46.49 14.49 38.88
CA GLY A 211 45.91 15.59 38.13
C GLY A 211 45.06 15.10 36.97
N ASN A 212 43.93 15.78 36.70
CA ASN A 212 43.14 15.62 35.51
C ASN A 212 43.79 16.32 34.32
N THR A 213 43.67 15.80 33.12
CA THR A 213 44.00 16.51 31.87
C THR A 213 43.08 17.73 31.73
N GLY A 214 43.59 18.82 31.16
CA GLY A 214 42.73 19.95 30.77
C GLY A 214 41.64 19.56 29.75
N VAL A 215 40.68 20.46 29.59
CA VAL A 215 39.65 20.28 28.55
C VAL A 215 40.29 20.19 27.16
N PRO A 216 39.76 19.37 26.25
CA PRO A 216 40.22 19.36 24.85
C PRO A 216 40.04 20.72 24.21
N VAL A 217 41.06 21.21 23.52
CA VAL A 217 41.05 22.45 22.74
C VAL A 217 40.70 22.16 21.29
#